data_6035627a89be1487f2d00038a1b2880d
#
_entry.id   6035627a89be1487f2d00038a1b2880d
#
_cell.length_a   1.000
_cell.length_b   1.000
_cell.length_c   1.000
_cell.angle_alpha   90.00
_cell.angle_beta   90.00
_cell.angle_gamma   90.00
#
_symmetry.space_group_name_H-M   'P 1'
#
loop_
_entity.id
_entity.type
_entity.pdbx_description
1 polymer ?
#
loop_
_entity_poly.entity_id
_entity_poly.type
_entity_poly.pdbx_seq_one_letter_code
_entity_poly.pdbx_strand_id
1 'polypeptide(L)'
;MPLRAPRLQAALLLALAAALASAAHAGPADDEYAAAVAACKAAPKSGTRYVAVTGAFMRPVPRADGGLVARIPIASPVQIECERDGWVRASAEQPAPSVGWIRADLLQAKAPTLASLNADYAAAAPDQRKTVAERLVALAPYQARGHQQLIDALTAAGDADGARKAAAIRDRLLDPKPERLSGEPKLLFVVERGYVAPVARIGEDGRYQEADAGARYFPPLRGLYFFRNGGADGVAQVLDEALSDVTGEAHVRIAPATARSEQTRGLASNFAATAAKPATAAKPAAAAAVPAAARKAAEEALRAGLRQQKVERAQIERALKAKPDHERDLGLDIQSFEAGSAGTVTVATVVWNLPPAGPDMSDTSVAALAVLESDGKGGYRVVGSHSASSAGDALETPRFFDRLDLDGDSVPELIFQVGQYEGVNYQIWSRKSGQWKRVYQGGYVGV
;
A
#
# COMPACT_ATOMS: atom_id res chain seq x y z
N MET A 1 37.74 -43.04 -36.72
CA MET A 1 37.76 -41.66 -37.18
C MET A 1 37.72 -40.75 -35.96
N PRO A 2 38.74 -39.94 -35.77
CA PRO A 2 38.78 -38.98 -34.65
C PRO A 2 38.27 -37.62 -35.10
N LEU A 3 37.85 -36.79 -34.12
CA LEU A 3 37.75 -35.32 -34.25
C LEU A 3 36.66 -34.83 -33.26
N ARG A 4 36.80 -33.87 -32.42
CA ARG A 4 37.44 -32.55 -32.51
C ARG A 4 37.59 -31.96 -31.10
N ALA A 5 38.75 -31.66 -30.68
CA ALA A 5 39.00 -30.73 -29.61
C ALA A 5 39.86 -29.57 -30.10
N PRO A 6 39.25 -28.42 -30.45
CA PRO A 6 39.95 -27.18 -30.26
C PRO A 6 39.07 -26.01 -29.74
N ARG A 7 37.85 -26.27 -29.21
CA ARG A 7 36.99 -25.15 -28.73
C ARG A 7 37.16 -24.80 -27.25
N LEU A 8 37.73 -25.68 -26.44
CA LEU A 8 37.94 -25.40 -25.02
C LEU A 8 39.16 -24.50 -24.72
N GLN A 9 40.18 -24.52 -25.54
CA GLN A 9 41.36 -23.66 -25.32
C GLN A 9 41.14 -22.18 -25.66
N ALA A 10 40.28 -21.87 -26.63
CA ALA A 10 39.94 -20.50 -26.98
C ALA A 10 39.05 -19.82 -25.92
N ALA A 11 38.16 -20.57 -25.26
CA ALA A 11 37.30 -20.05 -24.19
C ALA A 11 38.09 -19.75 -22.90
N LEU A 12 39.12 -20.55 -22.60
CA LEU A 12 39.97 -20.32 -21.42
C LEU A 12 40.88 -19.11 -21.57
N LEU A 13 41.38 -18.83 -22.77
CA LEU A 13 42.22 -17.66 -23.07
C LEU A 13 41.41 -16.36 -23.09
N LEU A 14 40.15 -16.38 -23.53
CA LEU A 14 39.24 -15.23 -23.44
C LEU A 14 38.84 -14.91 -22.01
N ALA A 15 38.58 -15.92 -21.17
CA ALA A 15 38.27 -15.73 -19.76
C ALA A 15 39.48 -15.17 -18.96
N LEU A 16 40.69 -15.59 -19.27
CA LEU A 16 41.90 -15.07 -18.64
C LEU A 16 42.21 -13.62 -19.09
N ALA A 17 41.95 -13.28 -20.35
CA ALA A 17 42.12 -11.91 -20.85
C ALA A 17 41.09 -10.94 -20.28
N ALA A 18 39.84 -11.40 -20.06
CA ALA A 18 38.79 -10.62 -19.38
C ALA A 18 39.09 -10.40 -17.88
N ALA A 19 39.68 -11.39 -17.20
CA ALA A 19 40.09 -11.26 -15.80
C ALA A 19 41.30 -10.33 -15.63
N LEU A 20 42.23 -10.29 -16.59
CA LEU A 20 43.39 -9.39 -16.60
C LEU A 20 43.02 -7.96 -17.01
N ALA A 21 42.00 -7.78 -17.86
CA ALA A 21 41.50 -6.44 -18.22
C ALA A 21 40.68 -5.76 -17.09
N SER A 22 40.11 -6.53 -16.16
CA SER A 22 39.43 -6.00 -14.97
C SER A 22 40.37 -5.53 -13.86
N ALA A 23 41.63 -5.89 -13.91
CA ALA A 23 42.64 -5.51 -12.92
C ALA A 23 43.37 -4.17 -13.23
N ALA A 24 43.06 -3.52 -14.34
CA ALA A 24 43.93 -2.46 -14.87
C ALA A 24 43.35 -1.05 -14.91
N HIS A 25 42.32 -0.72 -14.13
CA HIS A 25 41.86 0.67 -13.95
C HIS A 25 41.23 0.87 -12.56
N ALA A 26 41.97 0.54 -11.50
CA ALA A 26 41.71 1.18 -10.22
C ALA A 26 42.12 2.64 -10.35
N GLY A 27 41.15 3.54 -10.46
CA GLY A 27 41.42 4.98 -10.51
C GLY A 27 41.85 5.51 -9.14
N PRO A 28 42.39 6.75 -9.06
CA PRO A 28 42.80 7.36 -7.78
C PRO A 28 41.70 7.32 -6.70
N ALA A 29 40.45 7.26 -7.10
CA ALA A 29 39.28 7.13 -6.18
C ALA A 29 39.18 5.73 -5.54
N ASP A 30 39.58 4.67 -6.22
CA ASP A 30 39.56 3.31 -5.72
C ASP A 30 40.66 3.07 -4.67
N ASP A 31 41.84 3.67 -4.91
CA ASP A 31 42.96 3.63 -3.97
C ASP A 31 42.63 4.39 -2.67
N GLU A 32 42.02 5.56 -2.78
CA GLU A 32 41.56 6.34 -1.61
C GLU A 32 40.49 5.61 -0.81
N TYR A 33 39.53 4.99 -1.49
CA TYR A 33 38.52 4.16 -0.84
C TYR A 33 39.17 2.98 -0.10
N ALA A 34 40.05 2.24 -0.75
CA ALA A 34 40.76 1.11 -0.16
C ALA A 34 41.59 1.51 1.06
N ALA A 35 42.32 2.63 0.99
CA ALA A 35 43.06 3.18 2.10
C ALA A 35 42.18 3.60 3.28
N ALA A 36 41.04 4.24 3.01
CA ALA A 36 40.10 4.65 4.03
C ALA A 36 39.48 3.43 4.75
N VAL A 37 39.12 2.37 4.01
CA VAL A 37 38.61 1.10 4.57
C VAL A 37 39.68 0.38 5.39
N ALA A 38 40.90 0.32 4.93
CA ALA A 38 42.01 -0.31 5.67
C ALA A 38 42.30 0.41 6.98
N ALA A 39 42.32 1.74 6.97
CA ALA A 39 42.48 2.55 8.19
C ALA A 39 41.34 2.35 9.19
N CYS A 40 40.10 2.16 8.71
CA CYS A 40 38.96 1.84 9.54
C CYS A 40 39.11 0.48 10.23
N LYS A 41 39.55 -0.55 9.52
CA LYS A 41 39.81 -1.88 10.07
C LYS A 41 40.91 -1.89 11.15
N ALA A 42 41.88 -0.98 11.04
CA ALA A 42 42.97 -0.86 12.01
C ALA A 42 42.53 -0.24 13.36
N ALA A 43 41.46 0.56 13.35
CA ALA A 43 40.93 1.22 14.55
C ALA A 43 39.39 1.08 14.63
N PRO A 44 38.86 -0.14 14.84
CA PRO A 44 37.43 -0.38 14.85
C PRO A 44 36.76 0.31 16.03
N LYS A 45 35.54 0.81 15.80
CA LYS A 45 34.66 1.39 16.82
C LYS A 45 33.27 0.87 16.55
N SER A 46 32.54 0.48 17.57
CA SER A 46 31.19 -0.03 17.44
C SER A 46 30.20 0.81 18.22
N GLY A 47 28.96 0.80 17.80
CA GLY A 47 27.85 1.46 18.47
C GLY A 47 26.81 1.96 17.49
N THR A 48 25.67 2.36 18.02
CA THR A 48 24.61 2.97 17.24
C THR A 48 24.57 4.46 17.49
N ARG A 49 24.52 5.26 16.45
CA ARG A 49 24.17 6.69 16.48
C ARG A 49 22.97 6.96 15.57
N TYR A 50 22.43 8.14 15.70
CA TYR A 50 21.22 8.56 14.96
C TYR A 50 21.48 9.86 14.23
N VAL A 51 20.95 9.98 13.02
CA VAL A 51 21.04 11.22 12.26
C VAL A 51 20.28 12.34 12.97
N ALA A 52 20.99 13.42 13.28
CA ALA A 52 20.47 14.55 14.05
C ALA A 52 19.88 15.69 13.21
N VAL A 53 20.19 15.73 11.92
CA VAL A 53 19.80 16.77 10.97
C VAL A 53 18.69 16.27 10.02
N THR A 54 18.13 17.14 9.18
CA THR A 54 17.06 16.79 8.22
C THR A 54 17.44 15.66 7.27
N GLY A 55 18.74 15.43 7.06
CA GLY A 55 19.30 14.32 6.31
C GLY A 55 20.81 14.42 6.23
N ALA A 56 21.49 13.30 6.43
CA ALA A 56 22.96 13.23 6.37
C ALA A 56 23.40 12.57 5.06
N PHE A 57 24.38 13.17 4.37
CA PHE A 57 24.98 12.56 3.20
C PHE A 57 25.99 11.51 3.63
N MET A 58 25.81 10.30 3.14
CA MET A 58 26.76 9.21 3.23
C MET A 58 27.63 9.20 1.97
N ARG A 59 28.96 9.13 2.15
CA ARG A 59 29.94 9.26 1.07
C ARG A 59 30.85 8.04 1.00
N PRO A 60 31.44 7.71 -0.17
CA PRO A 60 32.35 6.58 -0.27
C PRO A 60 33.66 6.82 0.48
N VAL A 61 34.10 8.07 0.60
CA VAL A 61 35.36 8.47 1.27
C VAL A 61 35.10 9.60 2.27
N PRO A 62 35.93 9.79 3.31
CA PRO A 62 35.73 10.77 4.39
C PRO A 62 36.11 12.20 3.99
N ARG A 63 35.47 12.75 2.95
CA ARG A 63 35.63 14.13 2.48
C ARG A 63 34.34 14.70 1.89
N ALA A 64 34.21 16.02 1.95
CA ALA A 64 32.98 16.72 1.62
C ALA A 64 32.63 16.72 0.10
N ASP A 65 33.64 16.70 -0.74
CA ASP A 65 33.55 16.67 -2.21
C ASP A 65 33.53 15.24 -2.79
N GLY A 66 33.62 14.20 -1.93
CA GLY A 66 33.45 12.81 -2.33
C GLY A 66 32.03 12.58 -2.91
N GLY A 67 31.89 11.56 -3.75
CA GLY A 67 30.60 11.17 -4.34
C GLY A 67 29.52 10.94 -3.28
N LEU A 68 28.28 10.71 -3.71
CA LEU A 68 27.15 10.40 -2.84
C LEU A 68 26.86 8.89 -2.92
N VAL A 69 26.81 8.21 -1.76
CA VAL A 69 26.31 6.84 -1.62
C VAL A 69 24.82 6.85 -1.33
N ALA A 70 24.42 7.59 -0.29
CA ALA A 70 23.05 7.70 0.13
C ALA A 70 22.80 9.01 0.88
N ARG A 71 21.54 9.42 0.99
CA ARG A 71 21.07 10.43 1.92
C ARG A 71 20.29 9.72 3.03
N ILE A 72 20.81 9.73 4.25
CA ILE A 72 20.22 9.06 5.41
C ILE A 72 19.26 10.03 6.10
N PRO A 73 17.98 9.67 6.25
CA PRO A 73 16.98 10.55 6.87
C PRO A 73 17.26 10.84 8.36
N ILE A 74 16.62 11.90 8.88
CA ILE A 74 16.64 12.20 10.31
C ILE A 74 16.15 11.01 11.15
N ALA A 75 16.71 10.86 12.35
CA ALA A 75 16.41 9.79 13.31
C ALA A 75 16.76 8.36 12.85
N SER A 76 17.21 8.17 11.60
CA SER A 76 17.66 6.84 11.17
C SER A 76 18.86 6.37 12.00
N PRO A 77 18.84 5.12 12.49
CA PRO A 77 19.99 4.52 13.16
C PRO A 77 21.09 4.23 12.14
N VAL A 78 22.32 4.46 12.53
CA VAL A 78 23.52 4.05 11.79
C VAL A 78 24.43 3.25 12.71
N GLN A 79 24.92 2.11 12.21
CA GLN A 79 25.84 1.26 12.93
C GLN A 79 27.28 1.71 12.65
N ILE A 80 27.99 2.12 13.68
CA ILE A 80 29.35 2.66 13.57
C ILE A 80 30.33 1.52 13.38
N GLU A 81 31.23 1.66 12.42
CA GLU A 81 32.34 0.75 12.18
C GLU A 81 33.69 1.35 12.65
N CYS A 82 33.89 2.64 12.45
CA CYS A 82 35.06 3.39 12.92
C CYS A 82 34.80 4.91 12.87
N GLU A 83 35.73 5.68 13.47
CA GLU A 83 35.71 7.15 13.44
C GLU A 83 37.10 7.68 13.11
N ARG A 84 37.20 8.64 12.17
CA ARG A 84 38.44 9.25 11.74
C ARG A 84 38.22 10.68 11.25
N ASP A 85 39.04 11.61 11.70
CA ASP A 85 39.13 12.99 11.20
C ASP A 85 37.74 13.70 11.11
N GLY A 86 36.88 13.48 12.11
CA GLY A 86 35.53 14.05 12.15
C GLY A 86 34.50 13.34 11.24
N TRP A 87 34.87 12.19 10.69
CA TRP A 87 33.99 11.32 9.91
C TRP A 87 33.80 9.97 10.61
N VAL A 88 32.62 9.40 10.40
CA VAL A 88 32.23 8.08 10.91
C VAL A 88 31.94 7.18 9.72
N ARG A 89 32.62 6.04 9.62
CA ARG A 89 32.19 4.99 8.72
C ARG A 89 31.09 4.19 9.38
N ALA A 90 29.98 4.04 8.69
CA ALA A 90 28.81 3.39 9.23
C ALA A 90 28.00 2.66 8.15
N SER A 91 27.21 1.70 8.58
CA SER A 91 26.13 1.10 7.78
C SER A 91 24.76 1.66 8.20
N ALA A 92 23.85 1.78 7.25
CA ALA A 92 22.46 2.16 7.41
C ALA A 92 21.57 1.21 6.62
N GLU A 93 20.38 0.89 7.17
CA GLU A 93 19.39 0.05 6.48
C GLU A 93 18.40 0.89 5.65
N GLN A 94 18.24 2.17 5.98
CA GLN A 94 17.30 3.07 5.33
C GLN A 94 18.01 4.26 4.68
N PRO A 95 17.54 4.73 3.51
CA PRO A 95 16.38 4.27 2.72
C PRO A 95 16.60 2.92 2.03
N ALA A 96 17.84 2.50 1.89
CA ALA A 96 18.28 1.19 1.42
C ALA A 96 19.58 0.80 2.14
N PRO A 97 19.91 -0.50 2.24
CA PRO A 97 21.17 -0.94 2.82
C PRO A 97 22.35 -0.24 2.17
N SER A 98 23.11 0.50 2.95
CA SER A 98 24.22 1.36 2.49
C SER A 98 25.36 1.37 3.49
N VAL A 99 26.59 1.47 3.00
CA VAL A 99 27.78 1.60 3.82
C VAL A 99 28.64 2.75 3.30
N GLY A 100 29.10 3.62 4.20
CA GLY A 100 29.90 4.77 3.81
C GLY A 100 30.29 5.66 4.97
N TRP A 101 30.73 6.88 4.67
CA TRP A 101 31.22 7.85 5.64
C TRP A 101 30.21 8.98 5.81
N ILE A 102 29.92 9.30 7.08
CA ILE A 102 29.04 10.40 7.49
C ILE A 102 29.85 11.32 8.41
N ARG A 103 29.66 12.63 8.33
CA ARG A 103 30.28 13.56 9.27
C ARG A 103 29.77 13.29 10.69
N ALA A 104 30.70 13.21 11.65
CA ALA A 104 30.38 12.85 13.02
C ALA A 104 29.45 13.86 13.73
N ASP A 105 29.57 15.17 13.37
CA ASP A 105 28.73 16.26 13.90
C ASP A 105 27.27 16.21 13.44
N LEU A 106 26.95 15.40 12.41
CA LEU A 106 25.57 15.16 11.96
C LEU A 106 24.87 14.02 12.72
N LEU A 107 25.58 13.37 13.64
CA LEU A 107 25.12 12.20 14.38
C LEU A 107 25.06 12.48 15.89
N GLN A 108 24.10 11.86 16.56
CA GLN A 108 23.92 11.94 18.02
C GLN A 108 23.65 10.57 18.64
N ALA A 109 23.84 10.46 19.96
CA ALA A 109 23.72 9.18 20.68
C ALA A 109 22.26 8.69 20.86
N LYS A 110 21.28 9.61 20.84
CA LYS A 110 19.85 9.28 21.00
C LYS A 110 19.08 9.73 19.77
N ALA A 111 18.10 8.94 19.36
CA ALA A 111 17.23 9.32 18.25
C ALA A 111 16.49 10.64 18.56
N PRO A 112 16.45 11.60 17.63
CA PRO A 112 15.53 12.73 17.73
C PRO A 112 14.09 12.22 17.81
N THR A 113 13.31 12.81 18.70
CA THR A 113 11.88 12.53 18.83
C THR A 113 11.08 13.82 18.62
N LEU A 114 9.79 13.70 18.30
CA LEU A 114 8.91 14.87 18.22
C LEU A 114 8.87 15.65 19.53
N ALA A 115 8.90 14.95 20.66
CA ALA A 115 8.92 15.59 21.98
C ALA A 115 10.21 16.39 22.20
N SER A 116 11.38 15.80 21.91
CA SER A 116 12.67 16.49 22.04
C SER A 116 12.78 17.68 21.09
N LEU A 117 12.41 17.53 19.83
CA LEU A 117 12.48 18.61 18.85
C LEU A 117 11.48 19.74 19.14
N ASN A 118 10.30 19.45 19.69
CA ASN A 118 9.37 20.50 20.15
C ASN A 118 9.93 21.27 21.37
N ALA A 119 10.61 20.58 22.29
CA ALA A 119 11.30 21.24 23.40
C ALA A 119 12.47 22.11 22.89
N ASP A 120 13.27 21.59 21.96
CA ASP A 120 14.36 22.31 21.29
C ASP A 120 13.82 23.58 20.60
N TYR A 121 12.68 23.49 19.87
CA TYR A 121 12.06 24.63 19.21
C TYR A 121 11.62 25.72 20.20
N ALA A 122 11.02 25.32 21.31
CA ALA A 122 10.58 26.23 22.34
C ALA A 122 11.76 26.96 23.03
N ALA A 123 12.88 26.28 23.20
CA ALA A 123 14.11 26.82 23.82
C ALA A 123 15.01 27.58 22.83
N ALA A 124 14.82 27.39 21.52
CA ALA A 124 15.70 27.94 20.48
C ALA A 124 15.64 29.46 20.39
N ALA A 125 16.79 30.08 20.18
CA ALA A 125 16.89 31.47 19.81
C ALA A 125 16.22 31.72 18.43
N PRO A 126 15.71 32.93 18.15
CA PRO A 126 14.94 33.20 16.92
C PRO A 126 15.64 32.79 15.62
N ASP A 127 16.94 32.98 15.53
CA ASP A 127 17.80 32.61 14.39
C ASP A 127 17.96 31.08 14.20
N GLN A 128 17.79 30.31 15.27
CA GLN A 128 17.90 28.84 15.26
C GLN A 128 16.57 28.12 15.04
N ARG A 129 15.42 28.80 15.26
CA ARG A 129 14.10 28.18 15.16
C ARG A 129 13.81 27.57 13.80
N LYS A 130 14.29 28.21 12.72
CA LYS A 130 14.12 27.68 11.35
C LYS A 130 14.74 26.29 11.23
N THR A 131 15.98 26.10 11.65
CA THR A 131 16.68 24.81 11.58
C THR A 131 15.97 23.74 12.41
N VAL A 132 15.47 24.08 13.59
CA VAL A 132 14.74 23.10 14.43
C VAL A 132 13.37 22.78 13.81
N ALA A 133 12.64 23.75 13.24
CA ALA A 133 11.38 23.52 12.56
C ALA A 133 11.54 22.65 11.30
N GLU A 134 12.60 22.85 10.53
CA GLU A 134 12.95 22.01 9.39
C GLU A 134 13.20 20.55 9.83
N ARG A 135 13.85 20.34 10.99
CA ARG A 135 14.04 19.00 11.58
C ARG A 135 12.71 18.38 12.01
N LEU A 136 11.78 19.16 12.59
CA LEU A 136 10.44 18.70 12.95
C LEU A 136 9.66 18.24 11.71
N VAL A 137 9.67 19.04 10.66
CA VAL A 137 9.01 18.67 9.39
C VAL A 137 9.66 17.47 8.75
N ALA A 138 10.99 17.35 8.77
CA ALA A 138 11.69 16.19 8.21
C ALA A 138 11.40 14.90 8.99
N LEU A 139 11.24 14.99 10.34
CA LEU A 139 10.91 13.84 11.18
C LEU A 139 9.45 13.42 11.04
N ALA A 140 8.54 14.36 10.84
CA ALA A 140 7.11 14.11 10.76
C ALA A 140 6.43 15.00 9.69
N PRO A 141 6.68 14.72 8.41
CA PRO A 141 6.27 15.58 7.30
C PRO A 141 4.75 15.75 7.17
N TYR A 142 3.99 14.84 7.76
CA TYR A 142 2.53 14.84 7.69
C TYR A 142 1.85 15.40 8.95
N GLN A 143 2.59 16.09 9.81
CA GLN A 143 2.04 16.79 10.97
C GLN A 143 1.93 18.29 10.72
N ALA A 144 0.70 18.80 10.65
CA ALA A 144 0.42 20.22 10.41
C ALA A 144 1.10 21.15 11.42
N ARG A 145 1.27 20.73 12.68
CA ARG A 145 1.94 21.51 13.72
C ARG A 145 3.40 21.83 13.37
N GLY A 146 4.16 20.87 12.86
CA GLY A 146 5.55 21.10 12.45
C GLY A 146 5.63 22.14 11.32
N HIS A 147 4.72 22.08 10.35
CA HIS A 147 4.63 23.09 9.28
C HIS A 147 4.24 24.46 9.82
N GLN A 148 3.33 24.55 10.82
CA GLN A 148 3.02 25.83 11.47
C GLN A 148 4.26 26.43 12.13
N GLN A 149 5.04 25.67 12.88
CA GLN A 149 6.29 26.13 13.48
C GLN A 149 7.31 26.58 12.44
N LEU A 150 7.37 25.89 11.29
CA LEU A 150 8.22 26.31 10.16
C LEU A 150 7.73 27.64 9.55
N ILE A 151 6.42 27.83 9.38
CA ILE A 151 5.83 29.10 8.90
C ILE A 151 6.22 30.25 9.82
N ASP A 152 6.05 30.05 11.15
CA ASP A 152 6.36 31.08 12.15
C ASP A 152 7.84 31.48 12.09
N ALA A 153 8.73 30.49 11.98
CA ALA A 153 10.18 30.72 11.91
C ALA A 153 10.61 31.39 10.59
N LEU A 154 10.04 30.96 9.46
CA LEU A 154 10.30 31.57 8.13
C LEU A 154 9.80 33.00 8.05
N THR A 155 8.62 33.27 8.62
CA THR A 155 8.05 34.63 8.69
C THR A 155 8.94 35.53 9.52
N ALA A 156 9.42 35.07 10.68
CA ALA A 156 10.33 35.84 11.51
C ALA A 156 11.69 36.10 10.83
N ALA A 157 12.13 35.19 9.95
CA ALA A 157 13.35 35.32 9.14
C ALA A 157 13.14 36.19 7.86
N GLY A 158 11.94 36.67 7.56
CA GLY A 158 11.61 37.41 6.35
C GLY A 158 11.49 36.58 5.07
N ASP A 159 11.49 35.24 5.18
CA ASP A 159 11.33 34.31 4.06
C ASP A 159 9.84 34.07 3.75
N ALA A 160 9.22 35.07 3.09
CA ALA A 160 7.80 35.02 2.76
C ALA A 160 7.43 33.89 1.77
N ASP A 161 8.33 33.53 0.86
CA ASP A 161 8.13 32.46 -0.11
C ASP A 161 8.14 31.08 0.56
N GLY A 162 9.12 30.85 1.41
CA GLY A 162 9.20 29.63 2.21
C GLY A 162 7.97 29.47 3.11
N ALA A 163 7.55 30.56 3.77
CA ALA A 163 6.36 30.55 4.62
C ALA A 163 5.08 30.20 3.83
N ARG A 164 4.90 30.75 2.62
CA ARG A 164 3.75 30.39 1.76
C ARG A 164 3.76 28.91 1.35
N LYS A 165 4.92 28.36 0.97
CA LYS A 165 5.06 26.93 0.61
C LYS A 165 4.71 26.04 1.80
N ALA A 166 5.24 26.34 2.99
CA ALA A 166 4.94 25.59 4.20
C ALA A 166 3.46 25.70 4.60
N ALA A 167 2.83 26.89 4.42
CA ALA A 167 1.40 27.09 4.66
C ALA A 167 0.54 26.25 3.71
N ALA A 168 0.87 26.20 2.43
CA ALA A 168 0.14 25.38 1.46
C ALA A 168 0.16 23.89 1.83
N ILE A 169 1.29 23.38 2.34
CA ILE A 169 1.39 22.00 2.82
C ILE A 169 0.53 21.82 4.08
N ARG A 170 0.66 22.70 5.07
CA ARG A 170 -0.14 22.67 6.31
C ARG A 170 -1.64 22.63 6.00
N ASP A 171 -2.10 23.49 5.09
CA ASP A 171 -3.52 23.62 4.76
C ASP A 171 -4.05 22.34 4.07
N ARG A 172 -3.26 21.73 3.19
CA ARG A 172 -3.59 20.42 2.61
C ARG A 172 -3.60 19.30 3.66
N LEU A 173 -2.79 19.40 4.71
CA LEU A 173 -2.80 18.43 5.82
C LEU A 173 -4.02 18.61 6.73
N LEU A 174 -4.50 19.85 6.92
CA LEU A 174 -5.65 20.15 7.77
C LEU A 174 -6.99 19.92 7.06
N ASP A 175 -7.07 20.26 5.77
CA ASP A 175 -8.29 20.14 4.95
C ASP A 175 -7.96 19.50 3.60
N PRO A 176 -7.68 18.18 3.58
CA PRO A 176 -7.39 17.48 2.33
C PRO A 176 -8.63 17.45 1.44
N LYS A 177 -8.46 17.79 0.17
CA LYS A 177 -9.54 17.76 -0.82
C LYS A 177 -9.26 16.72 -1.88
N PRO A 178 -10.29 16.01 -2.35
CA PRO A 178 -10.14 15.12 -3.49
C PRO A 178 -9.68 15.91 -4.71
N GLU A 179 -8.71 15.34 -5.41
CA GLU A 179 -8.07 15.95 -6.57
C GLU A 179 -7.97 14.95 -7.73
N ARG A 180 -8.43 15.36 -8.90
CA ARG A 180 -8.16 14.65 -10.16
C ARG A 180 -7.06 15.39 -10.90
N LEU A 181 -5.99 14.67 -11.21
CA LEU A 181 -4.86 15.25 -11.94
C LEU A 181 -5.25 15.54 -13.40
N SER A 182 -4.60 16.54 -13.99
CA SER A 182 -4.87 16.94 -15.38
C SER A 182 -4.60 15.77 -16.34
N GLY A 183 -5.56 15.47 -17.20
CA GLY A 183 -5.47 14.36 -18.16
C GLY A 183 -5.61 12.96 -17.57
N GLU A 184 -5.82 12.85 -16.25
CA GLU A 184 -6.01 11.56 -15.61
C GLU A 184 -7.38 10.94 -15.94
N PRO A 185 -7.47 9.64 -16.25
CA PRO A 185 -8.76 8.96 -16.39
C PRO A 185 -9.49 8.88 -15.05
N LYS A 186 -10.77 8.49 -15.07
CA LYS A 186 -11.46 8.08 -13.84
C LYS A 186 -10.84 6.80 -13.32
N LEU A 187 -10.43 6.79 -12.06
CA LEU A 187 -9.77 5.66 -11.41
C LEU A 187 -10.50 5.25 -10.15
N LEU A 188 -10.68 3.95 -10.02
CA LEU A 188 -11.10 3.29 -8.79
C LEU A 188 -9.87 2.72 -8.10
N PHE A 189 -9.79 2.91 -6.80
CA PHE A 189 -8.74 2.39 -5.93
C PHE A 189 -9.34 1.61 -4.78
N VAL A 190 -8.55 0.72 -4.18
CA VAL A 190 -8.80 0.16 -2.86
C VAL A 190 -7.90 0.84 -1.84
N VAL A 191 -8.42 0.94 -0.61
CA VAL A 191 -7.65 1.32 0.57
C VAL A 191 -7.72 0.16 1.54
N GLU A 192 -6.57 -0.38 1.92
CA GLU A 192 -6.47 -1.47 2.87
C GLU A 192 -5.17 -1.38 3.66
N ARG A 193 -5.23 -1.59 4.98
CA ARG A 193 -4.06 -1.60 5.88
C ARG A 193 -3.16 -0.36 5.79
N GLY A 194 -3.72 0.80 5.47
CA GLY A 194 -2.96 2.04 5.34
C GLY A 194 -2.31 2.26 3.97
N TYR A 195 -2.63 1.42 2.99
CA TYR A 195 -2.17 1.55 1.61
C TYR A 195 -3.32 1.83 0.67
N VAL A 196 -3.02 2.46 -0.46
CA VAL A 196 -3.94 2.64 -1.59
C VAL A 196 -3.32 2.02 -2.84
N ALA A 197 -4.14 1.27 -3.59
CA ALA A 197 -3.73 0.66 -4.84
C ALA A 197 -4.80 0.84 -5.94
N PRO A 198 -4.42 0.99 -7.22
CA PRO A 198 -5.36 1.13 -8.31
C PRO A 198 -6.05 -0.21 -8.61
N VAL A 199 -7.36 -0.17 -8.85
CA VAL A 199 -8.19 -1.33 -9.21
C VAL A 199 -8.55 -1.31 -10.68
N ALA A 200 -9.17 -0.21 -11.13
CA ALA A 200 -9.67 -0.11 -12.47
C ALA A 200 -9.66 1.34 -12.99
N ARG A 201 -9.46 1.48 -14.28
CA ARG A 201 -9.77 2.68 -15.02
C ARG A 201 -11.17 2.57 -15.58
N ILE A 202 -11.97 3.64 -15.47
CA ILE A 202 -13.32 3.70 -16.01
C ILE A 202 -13.29 4.61 -17.25
N GLY A 203 -13.58 4.03 -18.40
CA GLY A 203 -13.68 4.76 -19.66
C GLY A 203 -14.88 5.70 -19.69
N GLU A 204 -14.89 6.64 -20.64
CA GLU A 204 -16.04 7.52 -20.86
C GLU A 204 -17.29 6.74 -21.33
N ASP A 205 -17.08 5.58 -21.94
CA ASP A 205 -18.12 4.64 -22.33
C ASP A 205 -18.61 3.74 -21.19
N GLY A 206 -18.15 3.96 -19.96
CA GLY A 206 -18.47 3.18 -18.77
C GLY A 206 -17.82 1.80 -18.72
N ARG A 207 -16.88 1.49 -19.62
CA ARG A 207 -16.15 0.22 -19.58
C ARG A 207 -15.01 0.28 -18.58
N TYR A 208 -14.81 -0.81 -17.88
CA TYR A 208 -13.69 -0.99 -16.97
C TYR A 208 -12.48 -1.53 -17.73
N GLN A 209 -11.33 -0.97 -17.43
CA GLN A 209 -10.03 -1.37 -18.02
C GLN A 209 -9.01 -1.45 -16.88
N GLU A 210 -7.93 -2.16 -17.13
CA GLU A 210 -6.84 -2.23 -16.18
C GLU A 210 -6.25 -0.84 -15.91
N ALA A 211 -6.08 -0.55 -14.64
CA ALA A 211 -5.39 0.64 -14.20
C ALA A 211 -3.89 0.32 -14.23
N ASP A 212 -3.15 1.15 -14.92
CA ASP A 212 -1.70 1.12 -14.90
C ASP A 212 -1.22 1.40 -13.46
N ALA A 213 -0.51 0.46 -12.87
CA ALA A 213 0.11 0.66 -11.57
C ALA A 213 1.29 1.64 -11.73
N GLY A 214 1.27 2.75 -11.01
CA GLY A 214 2.36 3.71 -11.11
C GLY A 214 2.32 4.81 -10.08
N ALA A 215 3.49 5.19 -9.59
CA ALA A 215 3.73 6.28 -8.64
C ALA A 215 3.08 7.61 -9.08
N ARG A 216 2.89 7.81 -10.39
CA ARG A 216 2.26 9.01 -10.95
C ARG A 216 0.86 9.30 -10.42
N TYR A 217 0.13 8.27 -9.95
CA TYR A 217 -1.20 8.44 -9.36
C TYR A 217 -1.17 8.88 -7.91
N PHE A 218 -0.01 8.80 -7.27
CA PHE A 218 0.14 8.97 -5.84
C PHE A 218 1.12 10.09 -5.44
N PRO A 219 1.02 11.30 -6.03
CA PRO A 219 1.85 12.39 -5.52
C PRO A 219 1.51 12.68 -4.05
N PRO A 220 2.50 12.98 -3.21
CA PRO A 220 2.29 13.28 -1.80
C PRO A 220 1.22 14.35 -1.57
N LEU A 221 0.42 14.16 -0.52
CA LEU A 221 -0.69 15.02 -0.11
C LEU A 221 -1.89 15.06 -1.08
N ARG A 222 -1.89 14.24 -2.13
CA ARG A 222 -3.07 14.10 -2.97
C ARG A 222 -4.24 13.55 -2.15
N GLY A 223 -5.42 14.16 -2.29
CA GLY A 223 -6.66 13.63 -1.75
C GLY A 223 -7.43 12.83 -2.79
N LEU A 224 -8.05 11.74 -2.36
CA LEU A 224 -8.99 10.92 -3.12
C LEU A 224 -10.31 10.86 -2.36
N TYR A 225 -11.45 10.83 -3.06
CA TYR A 225 -12.72 10.50 -2.42
C TYR A 225 -12.59 9.14 -1.74
N PHE A 226 -13.03 9.05 -0.50
CA PHE A 226 -13.00 7.79 0.25
C PHE A 226 -14.42 7.33 0.55
N PHE A 227 -14.68 6.04 0.34
CA PHE A 227 -15.98 5.42 0.50
C PHE A 227 -15.87 4.17 1.36
N ARG A 228 -16.89 3.95 2.17
CA ARG A 228 -17.02 2.74 2.99
C ARG A 228 -18.47 2.33 3.11
N ASN A 229 -18.75 1.03 2.95
CA ASN A 229 -20.09 0.49 2.96
C ASN A 229 -21.03 1.18 1.96
N GLY A 230 -20.51 1.53 0.79
CA GLY A 230 -21.24 2.20 -0.28
C GLY A 230 -21.54 3.68 -0.05
N GLY A 231 -21.04 4.28 1.01
CA GLY A 231 -21.24 5.69 1.37
C GLY A 231 -19.93 6.48 1.37
N ALA A 232 -20.02 7.81 1.13
CA ALA A 232 -18.86 8.70 1.27
C ALA A 232 -18.44 8.78 2.75
N ASP A 233 -17.15 8.61 3.02
CA ASP A 233 -16.59 8.54 4.38
C ASP A 233 -15.34 9.42 4.54
N GLY A 234 -15.21 10.48 3.74
CA GLY A 234 -14.13 11.43 3.84
C GLY A 234 -13.14 11.39 2.68
N VAL A 235 -11.87 11.60 2.99
CA VAL A 235 -10.79 11.69 2.00
C VAL A 235 -9.65 10.75 2.39
N ALA A 236 -9.22 9.92 1.46
CA ALA A 236 -7.95 9.21 1.56
C ALA A 236 -6.84 10.13 1.04
N GLN A 237 -5.94 10.57 1.92
CA GLN A 237 -4.83 11.43 1.56
C GLN A 237 -3.54 10.63 1.43
N VAL A 238 -2.91 10.70 0.28
CA VAL A 238 -1.62 10.05 0.00
C VAL A 238 -0.53 10.70 0.86
N LEU A 239 0.25 9.87 1.56
CA LEU A 239 1.38 10.32 2.38
C LEU A 239 2.71 10.19 1.63
N ASP A 240 2.90 9.08 0.93
CA ASP A 240 4.10 8.79 0.16
C ASP A 240 3.74 8.42 -1.28
N GLU A 241 4.72 8.50 -2.16
CA GLU A 241 4.65 7.91 -3.49
C GLU A 241 4.56 6.37 -3.38
N ALA A 242 4.24 5.71 -4.48
CA ALA A 242 4.26 4.26 -4.53
C ALA A 242 5.63 3.73 -4.11
N LEU A 243 5.62 2.84 -3.11
CA LEU A 243 6.85 2.25 -2.55
C LEU A 243 7.46 1.21 -3.48
N SER A 244 6.68 0.68 -4.41
CA SER A 244 7.09 -0.39 -5.30
C SER A 244 6.42 -0.26 -6.65
N ASP A 245 7.21 -0.32 -7.72
CA ASP A 245 6.70 -0.42 -9.09
C ASP A 245 5.95 -1.73 -9.33
N VAL A 246 6.18 -2.74 -8.51
CA VAL A 246 5.53 -4.06 -8.60
C VAL A 246 4.12 -4.02 -8.03
N THR A 247 3.95 -3.42 -6.84
CA THR A 247 2.64 -3.38 -6.17
C THR A 247 1.82 -2.15 -6.54
N GLY A 248 2.47 -1.06 -6.93
CA GLY A 248 1.80 0.21 -7.23
C GLY A 248 1.05 0.82 -6.03
N GLU A 249 1.43 0.43 -4.82
CA GLU A 249 0.81 0.88 -3.57
C GLU A 249 1.48 2.13 -3.02
N ALA A 250 0.71 2.98 -2.36
CA ALA A 250 1.20 4.13 -1.62
C ALA A 250 0.56 4.20 -0.23
N HIS A 251 1.28 4.77 0.73
CA HIS A 251 0.72 5.01 2.06
C HIS A 251 -0.34 6.10 2.05
N VAL A 252 -1.40 5.88 2.81
CA VAL A 252 -2.48 6.87 2.97
C VAL A 252 -2.88 7.06 4.43
N ARG A 253 -3.43 8.22 4.71
CA ARG A 253 -4.25 8.46 5.91
C ARG A 253 -5.68 8.76 5.49
N ILE A 254 -6.64 8.43 6.35
CA ILE A 254 -8.03 8.81 6.14
C ILE A 254 -8.32 10.09 6.92
N ALA A 255 -8.95 11.05 6.27
CA ALA A 255 -9.37 12.32 6.86
C ALA A 255 -10.89 12.51 6.70
N PRO A 256 -11.60 13.02 7.73
CA PRO A 256 -11.08 13.35 9.04
C PRO A 256 -10.58 12.11 9.79
N ALA A 257 -9.52 12.25 10.57
CA ALA A 257 -8.82 11.15 11.25
C ALA A 257 -9.69 10.56 12.39
N THR A 258 -10.70 9.78 12.04
CA THR A 258 -11.58 9.09 13.00
C THR A 258 -11.18 7.63 13.23
N ALA A 259 -10.32 7.06 12.36
CA ALA A 259 -9.79 5.71 12.50
C ALA A 259 -8.30 5.69 12.14
N ARG A 260 -7.56 4.73 12.70
CA ARG A 260 -6.18 4.45 12.28
C ARG A 260 -6.22 3.90 10.85
N SER A 261 -5.42 4.45 9.96
CA SER A 261 -5.32 4.02 8.56
C SER A 261 -5.08 2.52 8.41
N GLU A 262 -4.27 1.92 9.31
CA GLU A 262 -3.94 0.49 9.36
C GLU A 262 -5.16 -0.44 9.57
N GLN A 263 -6.25 0.06 10.10
CA GLN A 263 -7.50 -0.69 10.31
C GLN A 263 -8.58 -0.32 9.30
N THR A 264 -8.29 0.61 8.41
CA THR A 264 -9.29 1.12 7.48
C THR A 264 -9.28 0.30 6.20
N ARG A 265 -10.47 -0.16 5.82
CA ARG A 265 -10.75 -0.83 4.56
C ARG A 265 -11.87 -0.08 3.85
N GLY A 266 -11.73 0.17 2.55
CA GLY A 266 -12.74 0.84 1.76
C GLY A 266 -12.29 1.08 0.31
N LEU A 267 -13.12 1.80 -0.43
CA LEU A 267 -12.83 2.21 -1.79
C LEU A 267 -12.38 3.67 -1.81
N ALA A 268 -11.57 4.03 -2.81
CA ALA A 268 -11.27 5.41 -3.10
C ALA A 268 -11.41 5.69 -4.61
N SER A 269 -11.62 6.94 -4.96
CA SER A 269 -11.63 7.35 -6.37
C SER A 269 -11.12 8.78 -6.55
N ASN A 270 -10.66 9.10 -7.76
CA ASN A 270 -10.30 10.46 -8.15
C ASN A 270 -11.48 11.25 -8.75
N PHE A 271 -12.68 10.72 -8.70
CA PHE A 271 -13.92 11.35 -9.16
C PHE A 271 -15.02 11.16 -8.12
N ALA A 272 -15.98 12.07 -8.09
CA ALA A 272 -17.16 11.92 -7.26
C ALA A 272 -18.03 10.79 -7.84
N ALA A 273 -17.87 9.57 -7.31
CA ALA A 273 -18.83 8.51 -7.59
C ALA A 273 -20.17 8.88 -6.92
N THR A 274 -21.28 8.48 -7.50
CA THR A 274 -22.60 8.73 -6.94
C THR A 274 -22.76 7.85 -5.70
N ALA A 275 -22.28 8.34 -4.55
CA ALA A 275 -22.60 7.70 -3.29
C ALA A 275 -24.10 7.89 -3.04
N ALA A 276 -24.77 6.83 -2.65
CA ALA A 276 -26.07 6.97 -2.00
C ALA A 276 -25.91 8.05 -0.94
N LYS A 277 -26.79 9.08 -0.94
CA LYS A 277 -26.74 10.31 -0.13
C LYS A 277 -25.81 10.20 1.07
N PRO A 278 -24.83 11.13 1.26
CA PRO A 278 -23.94 11.03 2.40
C PRO A 278 -24.81 10.87 3.64
N ALA A 279 -24.68 9.76 4.31
CA ALA A 279 -25.24 9.63 5.64
C ALA A 279 -24.59 10.78 6.41
N THR A 280 -25.40 11.81 6.74
CA THR A 280 -24.99 12.86 7.67
C THR A 280 -24.20 12.20 8.78
N ALA A 281 -22.92 12.52 8.95
CA ALA A 281 -21.90 11.97 9.86
C ALA A 281 -22.43 11.00 10.95
N ALA A 282 -23.24 10.07 10.56
CA ALA A 282 -23.76 9.03 11.39
C ALA A 282 -22.64 7.99 11.51
N LYS A 283 -22.23 7.73 12.77
CA LYS A 283 -21.52 6.54 13.20
C LYS A 283 -21.71 5.42 12.17
N PRO A 284 -20.62 4.80 11.64
CA PRO A 284 -20.74 3.77 10.62
C PRO A 284 -21.89 2.87 10.96
N ALA A 285 -22.91 2.83 10.11
CA ALA A 285 -24.09 2.03 10.39
C ALA A 285 -23.58 0.62 10.65
N ALA A 286 -23.82 0.12 11.86
CA ALA A 286 -23.57 -1.28 12.17
C ALA A 286 -24.20 -2.07 11.01
N ALA A 287 -23.44 -2.97 10.38
CA ALA A 287 -23.94 -3.76 9.25
C ALA A 287 -25.37 -4.20 9.56
N ALA A 288 -26.31 -3.80 8.70
CA ALA A 288 -27.73 -4.08 8.97
C ALA A 288 -27.87 -5.58 9.18
N ALA A 289 -28.60 -5.97 10.21
CA ALA A 289 -28.76 -7.38 10.54
C ALA A 289 -29.32 -8.10 9.30
N VAL A 290 -28.59 -9.11 8.81
CA VAL A 290 -29.02 -9.87 7.65
C VAL A 290 -30.37 -10.52 7.94
N PRO A 291 -31.43 -10.26 7.16
CA PRO A 291 -32.75 -10.88 7.39
C PRO A 291 -32.64 -12.40 7.41
N ALA A 292 -33.36 -13.08 8.29
CA ALA A 292 -33.24 -14.53 8.39
C ALA A 292 -33.60 -15.27 7.10
N ALA A 293 -34.59 -14.76 6.34
CA ALA A 293 -34.92 -15.29 5.02
C ALA A 293 -33.78 -15.12 4.01
N ALA A 294 -33.10 -13.96 4.01
CA ALA A 294 -31.92 -13.69 3.17
C ALA A 294 -30.77 -14.65 3.50
N ARG A 295 -30.47 -14.80 4.78
CA ARG A 295 -29.43 -15.72 5.26
C ARG A 295 -29.70 -17.15 4.81
N LYS A 296 -30.94 -17.63 5.01
CA LYS A 296 -31.33 -18.98 4.59
C LYS A 296 -31.16 -19.19 3.08
N ALA A 297 -31.65 -18.24 2.27
CA ALA A 297 -31.52 -18.31 0.82
C ALA A 297 -30.04 -18.24 0.36
N ALA A 298 -29.24 -17.40 1.01
CA ALA A 298 -27.80 -17.30 0.74
C ALA A 298 -27.07 -18.61 1.06
N GLU A 299 -27.31 -19.20 2.22
CA GLU A 299 -26.70 -20.48 2.59
C GLU A 299 -27.12 -21.62 1.64
N GLU A 300 -28.37 -21.63 1.17
CA GLU A 300 -28.83 -22.59 0.16
C GLU A 300 -28.12 -22.41 -1.18
N ALA A 301 -27.95 -21.16 -1.64
CA ALA A 301 -27.22 -20.85 -2.87
C ALA A 301 -25.75 -21.24 -2.81
N LEU A 302 -25.07 -20.88 -1.70
CA LEU A 302 -23.67 -21.28 -1.49
C LEU A 302 -23.51 -22.81 -1.40
N ARG A 303 -24.43 -23.48 -0.73
CA ARG A 303 -24.47 -24.94 -0.65
C ARG A 303 -24.59 -25.58 -2.04
N ALA A 304 -25.43 -24.99 -2.90
CA ALA A 304 -25.57 -25.46 -4.29
C ALA A 304 -24.25 -25.26 -5.07
N GLY A 305 -23.63 -24.08 -4.95
CA GLY A 305 -22.35 -23.78 -5.58
C GLY A 305 -21.24 -24.74 -5.15
N LEU A 306 -21.08 -24.97 -3.85
CA LEU A 306 -20.06 -25.91 -3.34
C LEU A 306 -20.31 -27.36 -3.77
N ARG A 307 -21.57 -27.79 -3.90
CA ARG A 307 -21.91 -29.12 -4.48
C ARG A 307 -21.49 -29.24 -5.94
N GLN A 308 -21.60 -28.18 -6.73
CA GLN A 308 -21.12 -28.18 -8.11
C GLN A 308 -19.61 -28.41 -8.18
N GLN A 309 -18.87 -27.97 -7.15
CA GLN A 309 -17.43 -28.21 -7.00
C GLN A 309 -17.12 -29.58 -6.36
N LYS A 310 -18.11 -30.47 -6.26
CA LYS A 310 -17.99 -31.84 -5.69
C LYS A 310 -17.53 -31.87 -4.23
N VAL A 311 -17.73 -30.80 -3.48
CA VAL A 311 -17.42 -30.74 -2.06
C VAL A 311 -18.37 -31.66 -1.27
N GLU A 312 -17.83 -32.45 -0.37
CA GLU A 312 -18.61 -33.35 0.49
C GLU A 312 -19.57 -32.56 1.40
N ARG A 313 -20.77 -33.14 1.64
CA ARG A 313 -21.80 -32.51 2.46
C ARG A 313 -21.30 -32.09 3.86
N ALA A 314 -20.49 -32.93 4.51
CA ALA A 314 -19.95 -32.62 5.84
C ALA A 314 -19.02 -31.40 5.81
N GLN A 315 -18.22 -31.24 4.77
CA GLN A 315 -17.33 -30.08 4.57
C GLN A 315 -18.13 -28.82 4.27
N ILE A 316 -19.17 -28.92 3.44
CA ILE A 316 -20.08 -27.79 3.16
C ILE A 316 -20.69 -27.25 4.44
N GLU A 317 -21.23 -28.14 5.31
CA GLU A 317 -21.86 -27.71 6.57
C GLU A 317 -20.84 -27.12 7.56
N ARG A 318 -19.57 -27.52 7.51
CA ARG A 318 -18.49 -26.89 8.29
C ARG A 318 -18.17 -25.49 7.75
N ALA A 319 -17.99 -25.37 6.43
CA ALA A 319 -17.71 -24.09 5.77
C ALA A 319 -18.78 -23.05 6.06
N LEU A 320 -20.07 -23.42 5.96
CA LEU A 320 -21.20 -22.53 6.22
C LEU A 320 -21.37 -22.14 7.70
N LYS A 321 -20.75 -22.85 8.63
CA LYS A 321 -20.73 -22.51 10.07
C LYS A 321 -19.47 -21.76 10.48
N ALA A 322 -18.47 -21.70 9.64
CA ALA A 322 -17.21 -21.04 9.95
C ALA A 322 -17.41 -19.53 10.04
N LYS A 323 -16.87 -18.93 11.10
CA LYS A 323 -16.83 -17.47 11.22
C LYS A 323 -15.82 -16.90 10.21
N PRO A 324 -16.04 -15.68 9.71
CA PRO A 324 -15.07 -15.01 8.88
C PRO A 324 -13.71 -14.91 9.60
N ASP A 325 -12.67 -15.36 8.94
CA ASP A 325 -11.30 -15.14 9.34
C ASP A 325 -10.65 -14.22 8.30
N HIS A 326 -10.53 -12.94 8.65
CA HIS A 326 -10.02 -11.93 7.73
C HIS A 326 -8.51 -11.98 7.50
N GLU A 327 -7.76 -12.68 8.36
CA GLU A 327 -6.32 -12.86 8.18
C GLU A 327 -6.00 -13.96 7.17
N ARG A 328 -6.84 -15.01 7.16
CA ARG A 328 -6.68 -16.19 6.29
C ARG A 328 -7.63 -16.20 5.10
N ASP A 329 -8.48 -15.20 5.00
CA ASP A 329 -9.50 -15.13 3.96
C ASP A 329 -10.46 -16.34 3.91
N LEU A 330 -10.78 -16.91 5.05
CA LEU A 330 -11.63 -18.08 5.21
C LEU A 330 -12.97 -17.75 5.87
N GLY A 331 -13.96 -18.64 5.68
CA GLY A 331 -15.23 -18.61 6.36
C GLY A 331 -16.38 -18.03 5.54
N LEU A 332 -17.54 -17.93 6.18
CA LEU A 332 -18.80 -17.43 5.62
C LEU A 332 -18.97 -15.95 5.95
N ASP A 333 -19.09 -15.10 4.92
CA ASP A 333 -19.49 -13.70 5.05
C ASP A 333 -20.83 -13.47 4.32
N ILE A 334 -21.78 -12.81 4.99
CA ILE A 334 -23.09 -12.44 4.42
C ILE A 334 -23.38 -11.00 4.80
N GLN A 335 -23.64 -10.17 3.80
CA GLN A 335 -23.99 -8.76 3.97
C GLN A 335 -25.26 -8.44 3.20
N SER A 336 -26.13 -7.61 3.78
CA SER A 336 -27.34 -7.11 3.12
C SER A 336 -27.36 -5.58 3.15
N PHE A 337 -27.85 -4.98 2.09
CA PHE A 337 -27.93 -3.52 1.93
C PHE A 337 -28.97 -3.11 0.90
N GLU A 338 -29.38 -1.87 0.95
CA GLU A 338 -30.21 -1.27 -0.09
C GLU A 338 -29.35 -0.88 -1.31
N ALA A 339 -29.79 -1.26 -2.49
CA ALA A 339 -29.12 -1.07 -3.77
C ALA A 339 -29.99 -0.31 -4.78
N GLY A 340 -30.53 0.82 -4.38
CA GLY A 340 -31.33 1.70 -5.23
C GLY A 340 -32.53 0.98 -5.86
N SER A 341 -32.63 1.00 -7.18
CA SER A 341 -33.72 0.37 -7.91
C SER A 341 -33.69 -1.17 -7.87
N ALA A 342 -32.60 -1.79 -7.44
CA ALA A 342 -32.53 -3.22 -7.22
C ALA A 342 -33.15 -3.67 -5.88
N GLY A 343 -33.50 -2.71 -5.01
CA GLY A 343 -34.05 -2.98 -3.68
C GLY A 343 -33.00 -3.55 -2.73
N THR A 344 -33.42 -4.44 -1.82
CA THR A 344 -32.47 -5.07 -0.88
C THR A 344 -31.69 -6.17 -1.58
N VAL A 345 -30.37 -6.00 -1.63
CA VAL A 345 -29.41 -6.97 -2.14
C VAL A 345 -28.68 -7.65 -0.99
N THR A 346 -28.50 -8.95 -1.10
CA THR A 346 -27.68 -9.74 -0.18
C THR A 346 -26.54 -10.38 -0.94
N VAL A 347 -25.31 -10.13 -0.50
CA VAL A 347 -24.10 -10.77 -1.01
C VAL A 347 -23.61 -11.76 0.02
N ALA A 348 -23.33 -12.98 -0.43
CA ALA A 348 -22.79 -14.03 0.41
C ALA A 348 -21.57 -14.65 -0.25
N THR A 349 -20.50 -14.80 0.50
CA THR A 349 -19.27 -15.48 0.08
C THR A 349 -18.85 -16.50 1.11
N VAL A 350 -18.31 -17.61 0.66
CA VAL A 350 -17.68 -18.61 1.52
C VAL A 350 -16.39 -19.08 0.87
N VAL A 351 -15.34 -19.15 1.68
CA VAL A 351 -14.05 -19.74 1.31
C VAL A 351 -13.69 -20.78 2.35
N TRP A 352 -13.26 -21.95 1.91
CA TRP A 352 -12.95 -23.05 2.80
C TRP A 352 -11.80 -23.91 2.27
N ASN A 353 -10.85 -24.25 3.13
CA ASN A 353 -9.79 -25.19 2.80
C ASN A 353 -10.25 -26.62 3.10
N LEU A 354 -10.18 -27.48 2.11
CA LEU A 354 -10.43 -28.90 2.26
C LEU A 354 -9.17 -29.57 2.81
N PRO A 355 -9.32 -30.59 3.68
CA PRO A 355 -8.17 -31.37 4.11
C PRO A 355 -7.51 -32.04 2.90
N PRO A 356 -6.18 -32.17 2.89
CA PRO A 356 -5.46 -32.85 1.81
C PRO A 356 -5.96 -34.27 1.63
N ALA A 357 -6.14 -34.70 0.39
CA ALA A 357 -6.64 -36.03 0.07
C ALA A 357 -5.57 -37.14 0.27
N GLY A 358 -4.32 -36.76 0.60
CA GLY A 358 -3.20 -37.63 0.85
C GLY A 358 -1.98 -36.90 1.39
N PRO A 359 -0.95 -37.60 1.89
CA PRO A 359 0.19 -36.97 2.55
C PRO A 359 1.05 -36.08 1.63
N ASP A 360 0.97 -36.28 0.32
CA ASP A 360 1.76 -35.54 -0.68
C ASP A 360 0.89 -34.53 -1.49
N MET A 361 -0.35 -34.31 -1.08
CA MET A 361 -1.25 -33.38 -1.78
C MET A 361 -1.35 -32.04 -1.07
N SER A 362 -1.27 -30.96 -1.84
CA SER A 362 -1.52 -29.62 -1.34
C SER A 362 -2.98 -29.44 -0.91
N ASP A 363 -3.22 -28.53 0.03
CA ASP A 363 -4.57 -28.12 0.43
C ASP A 363 -5.38 -27.69 -0.79
N THR A 364 -6.58 -28.22 -0.89
CA THR A 364 -7.54 -27.76 -1.91
C THR A 364 -8.47 -26.73 -1.27
N SER A 365 -8.54 -25.54 -1.83
CA SER A 365 -9.50 -24.55 -1.37
C SER A 365 -10.72 -24.52 -2.28
N VAL A 366 -11.88 -24.23 -1.71
CA VAL A 366 -13.14 -24.05 -2.43
C VAL A 366 -13.75 -22.73 -2.06
N ALA A 367 -14.35 -22.07 -3.06
CA ALA A 367 -15.04 -20.81 -2.87
C ALA A 367 -16.41 -20.84 -3.55
N ALA A 368 -17.38 -20.18 -2.93
CA ALA A 368 -18.67 -19.90 -3.56
C ALA A 368 -19.13 -18.48 -3.22
N LEU A 369 -19.78 -17.85 -4.18
CA LEU A 369 -20.37 -16.53 -4.13
C LEU A 369 -21.83 -16.60 -4.58
N ALA A 370 -22.72 -15.91 -3.90
CA ALA A 370 -24.09 -15.70 -4.33
C ALA A 370 -24.51 -14.23 -4.12
N VAL A 371 -25.18 -13.68 -5.12
CA VAL A 371 -25.87 -12.39 -5.02
C VAL A 371 -27.37 -12.67 -5.12
N LEU A 372 -28.10 -12.15 -4.15
CA LEU A 372 -29.55 -12.34 -4.03
C LEU A 372 -30.24 -10.99 -4.00
N GLU A 373 -31.42 -10.93 -4.62
CA GLU A 373 -32.33 -9.79 -4.54
C GLU A 373 -33.60 -10.18 -3.81
N SER A 374 -34.15 -9.29 -3.00
CA SER A 374 -35.48 -9.44 -2.41
C SER A 374 -36.54 -9.41 -3.50
N ASP A 375 -37.54 -10.28 -3.39
CA ASP A 375 -38.70 -10.29 -4.27
C ASP A 375 -39.82 -9.31 -3.84
N GLY A 376 -39.55 -8.53 -2.75
CA GLY A 376 -40.53 -7.61 -2.16
C GLY A 376 -41.66 -8.28 -1.42
N LYS A 377 -41.73 -9.62 -1.36
CA LYS A 377 -42.78 -10.44 -0.68
C LYS A 377 -42.19 -11.25 0.49
N GLY A 378 -40.97 -10.92 0.89
CA GLY A 378 -40.24 -11.61 1.97
C GLY A 378 -39.37 -12.78 1.50
N GLY A 379 -39.35 -13.09 0.22
CA GLY A 379 -38.46 -14.06 -0.41
C GLY A 379 -37.21 -13.41 -1.01
N TYR A 380 -36.26 -14.25 -1.40
CA TYR A 380 -35.03 -13.86 -2.06
C TYR A 380 -34.75 -14.80 -3.23
N ARG A 381 -34.31 -14.25 -4.36
CA ARG A 381 -33.90 -15.03 -5.54
C ARG A 381 -32.42 -14.82 -5.80
N VAL A 382 -31.75 -15.86 -6.22
CA VAL A 382 -30.37 -15.77 -6.71
C VAL A 382 -30.34 -15.10 -8.06
N VAL A 383 -29.58 -14.01 -8.18
CA VAL A 383 -29.46 -13.17 -9.39
C VAL A 383 -28.02 -13.08 -9.90
N GLY A 384 -27.09 -13.71 -9.20
CA GLY A 384 -25.72 -13.90 -9.58
C GLY A 384 -25.06 -14.97 -8.72
N SER A 385 -24.21 -15.80 -9.29
CA SER A 385 -23.48 -16.79 -8.53
C SER A 385 -22.16 -17.16 -9.24
N HIS A 386 -21.18 -17.56 -8.43
CA HIS A 386 -19.93 -18.11 -8.92
C HIS A 386 -19.43 -19.15 -7.90
N SER A 387 -18.79 -20.20 -8.39
CA SER A 387 -18.10 -21.17 -7.51
C SER A 387 -16.86 -21.69 -8.19
N ALA A 388 -15.80 -21.88 -7.41
CA ALA A 388 -14.51 -22.35 -7.87
C ALA A 388 -13.92 -23.35 -6.86
N SER A 389 -13.10 -24.26 -7.35
CA SER A 389 -12.22 -25.11 -6.53
C SER A 389 -10.82 -25.04 -7.09
N SER A 390 -9.82 -24.94 -6.24
CA SER A 390 -8.44 -25.10 -6.67
C SER A 390 -8.05 -26.57 -6.52
N ALA A 391 -7.51 -27.10 -7.60
CA ALA A 391 -6.60 -28.22 -7.54
C ALA A 391 -5.24 -27.66 -8.00
N GLY A 392 -4.33 -27.33 -7.07
CA GLY A 392 -3.08 -26.64 -7.40
C GLY A 392 -3.16 -25.10 -7.37
N ASP A 393 -2.27 -24.42 -8.07
CA ASP A 393 -1.90 -23.00 -7.90
C ASP A 393 -2.91 -21.94 -8.37
N ALA A 394 -4.10 -22.31 -8.85
CA ALA A 394 -5.05 -21.38 -9.48
C ALA A 394 -6.35 -21.21 -8.69
N LEU A 395 -6.28 -20.80 -7.45
CA LEU A 395 -7.48 -20.52 -6.66
C LEU A 395 -7.93 -19.08 -6.84
N GLU A 396 -9.18 -18.90 -7.27
CA GLU A 396 -9.91 -17.65 -7.14
C GLU A 396 -10.82 -17.70 -5.90
N THR A 397 -10.48 -16.95 -4.85
CA THR A 397 -11.28 -16.85 -3.63
C THR A 397 -11.99 -15.50 -3.54
N PRO A 398 -13.17 -15.34 -4.17
CA PRO A 398 -13.87 -14.06 -4.15
C PRO A 398 -14.41 -13.77 -2.75
N ARG A 399 -14.14 -12.55 -2.26
CA ARG A 399 -14.72 -11.96 -1.06
C ARG A 399 -15.37 -10.65 -1.39
N PHE A 400 -16.52 -10.40 -0.83
CA PHE A 400 -17.13 -9.10 -0.97
C PHE A 400 -16.27 -8.03 -0.28
N PHE A 401 -15.81 -7.06 -1.07
CA PHE A 401 -14.98 -5.98 -0.58
C PHE A 401 -15.84 -4.78 -0.16
N ASP A 402 -16.59 -4.21 -1.10
CA ASP A 402 -17.50 -3.08 -0.89
C ASP A 402 -18.38 -2.89 -2.13
N ARG A 403 -19.13 -1.81 -2.16
CA ARG A 403 -20.00 -1.41 -3.26
C ARG A 403 -19.92 0.08 -3.52
N LEU A 404 -20.12 0.48 -4.76
CA LEU A 404 -20.12 1.90 -5.15
C LEU A 404 -20.83 2.06 -6.50
N ASP A 405 -21.70 3.05 -6.62
CA ASP A 405 -22.33 3.40 -7.90
C ASP A 405 -21.29 4.12 -8.78
N LEU A 406 -20.68 3.37 -9.69
CA LEU A 406 -19.57 3.82 -10.52
C LEU A 406 -20.03 4.42 -11.85
N ASP A 407 -21.21 4.04 -12.34
CA ASP A 407 -21.76 4.50 -13.63
C ASP A 407 -22.92 5.50 -13.48
N GLY A 408 -23.42 5.72 -12.27
CA GLY A 408 -24.43 6.73 -11.93
C GLY A 408 -25.88 6.26 -12.20
N ASP A 409 -26.12 4.97 -12.31
CA ASP A 409 -27.46 4.40 -12.55
C ASP A 409 -28.25 4.18 -11.27
N SER A 410 -27.70 4.56 -10.12
CA SER A 410 -28.25 4.39 -8.77
C SER A 410 -28.32 2.94 -8.29
N VAL A 411 -27.68 2.00 -8.98
CA VAL A 411 -27.46 0.62 -8.52
C VAL A 411 -25.96 0.44 -8.34
N PRO A 412 -25.48 0.27 -7.10
CA PRO A 412 -24.03 0.20 -6.88
C PRO A 412 -23.44 -1.05 -7.51
N GLU A 413 -22.29 -0.93 -8.16
CA GLU A 413 -21.45 -2.06 -8.52
C GLU A 413 -20.96 -2.74 -7.26
N LEU A 414 -20.83 -4.07 -7.32
CA LEU A 414 -20.24 -4.90 -6.26
C LEU A 414 -18.78 -5.13 -6.57
N ILE A 415 -17.92 -4.81 -5.63
CA ILE A 415 -16.48 -5.01 -5.74
C ILE A 415 -16.10 -6.21 -4.88
N PHE A 416 -15.44 -7.19 -5.49
CA PHE A 416 -14.91 -8.37 -4.83
C PHE A 416 -13.39 -8.34 -4.88
N GLN A 417 -12.77 -8.62 -3.76
CA GLN A 417 -11.37 -8.97 -3.69
C GLN A 417 -11.23 -10.46 -3.96
N VAL A 418 -10.30 -10.84 -4.80
CA VAL A 418 -10.11 -12.23 -5.20
C VAL A 418 -8.69 -12.63 -4.86
N GLY A 419 -8.56 -13.47 -3.85
CA GLY A 419 -7.27 -14.03 -3.45
C GLY A 419 -6.74 -14.98 -4.51
N GLN A 420 -5.44 -14.91 -4.76
CA GLN A 420 -4.64 -15.78 -5.63
C GLN A 420 -3.42 -16.28 -4.87
N TYR A 421 -2.59 -17.12 -5.50
CA TYR A 421 -1.42 -17.72 -4.86
C TYR A 421 -0.41 -16.68 -4.33
N GLU A 422 -0.09 -15.66 -5.11
CA GLU A 422 0.93 -14.66 -4.78
C GLU A 422 0.38 -13.25 -4.57
N GLY A 423 -0.94 -13.08 -4.52
CA GLY A 423 -1.53 -11.76 -4.36
C GLY A 423 -3.04 -11.77 -4.43
N VAL A 424 -3.57 -10.60 -4.72
CA VAL A 424 -5.01 -10.40 -4.91
C VAL A 424 -5.27 -9.63 -6.19
N ASN A 425 -6.41 -9.88 -6.81
CA ASN A 425 -6.99 -9.00 -7.80
C ASN A 425 -8.41 -8.59 -7.39
N TYR A 426 -9.04 -7.76 -8.19
CA TYR A 426 -10.38 -7.27 -7.90
C TYR A 426 -11.33 -7.57 -9.06
N GLN A 427 -12.57 -7.95 -8.71
CA GLN A 427 -13.64 -8.10 -9.67
C GLN A 427 -14.70 -7.03 -9.43
N ILE A 428 -15.24 -6.48 -10.52
CA ILE A 428 -16.39 -5.59 -10.49
C ILE A 428 -17.56 -6.35 -11.11
N TRP A 429 -18.66 -6.42 -10.35
CA TRP A 429 -19.91 -7.01 -10.81
C TRP A 429 -20.95 -5.90 -10.93
N SER A 430 -21.59 -5.80 -12.08
CA SER A 430 -22.63 -4.84 -12.37
C SER A 430 -23.95 -5.56 -12.67
N ARG A 431 -25.06 -4.90 -12.37
CA ARG A 431 -26.39 -5.41 -12.64
C ARG A 431 -26.80 -5.13 -14.09
N LYS A 432 -26.81 -6.17 -14.91
CA LYS A 432 -27.21 -6.08 -16.33
C LYS A 432 -28.43 -6.94 -16.58
N SER A 433 -29.50 -6.31 -17.10
CA SER A 433 -30.76 -7.00 -17.41
C SER A 433 -31.34 -7.83 -16.25
N GLY A 434 -31.27 -7.30 -15.02
CA GLY A 434 -31.75 -7.96 -13.80
C GLY A 434 -30.89 -9.13 -13.31
N GLN A 435 -29.68 -9.26 -13.83
CA GLN A 435 -28.70 -10.26 -13.41
C GLN A 435 -27.37 -9.57 -13.03
N TRP A 436 -26.76 -9.99 -11.94
CA TRP A 436 -25.43 -9.57 -11.55
C TRP A 436 -24.40 -10.40 -12.29
N LYS A 437 -23.51 -9.72 -12.99
CA LYS A 437 -22.45 -10.37 -13.77
C LYS A 437 -21.12 -9.68 -13.54
N ARG A 438 -20.05 -10.45 -13.54
CA ARG A 438 -18.70 -9.92 -13.59
C ARG A 438 -18.49 -9.17 -14.90
N VAL A 439 -18.18 -7.89 -14.80
CA VAL A 439 -17.90 -7.00 -15.93
C VAL A 439 -16.44 -6.62 -16.04
N TYR A 440 -15.66 -6.88 -14.97
CA TYR A 440 -14.24 -6.60 -14.94
C TYR A 440 -13.52 -7.52 -13.94
N GLN A 441 -12.26 -7.81 -14.24
CA GLN A 441 -11.29 -8.42 -13.34
C GLN A 441 -9.91 -7.86 -13.64
N GLY A 442 -9.19 -7.38 -12.64
CA GLY A 442 -7.86 -6.79 -12.76
C GLY A 442 -7.42 -6.13 -11.44
N GLY A 443 -6.48 -5.20 -11.53
CA GLY A 443 -5.96 -4.50 -10.34
C GLY A 443 -5.17 -5.43 -9.44
N TYR A 444 -4.21 -6.17 -10.03
CA TYR A 444 -3.36 -7.10 -9.27
C TYR A 444 -2.48 -6.36 -8.28
N VAL A 445 -2.48 -6.84 -7.03
CA VAL A 445 -1.59 -6.42 -5.94
C VAL A 445 -0.94 -7.68 -5.37
N GLY A 446 0.36 -7.77 -5.47
CA GLY A 446 1.09 -8.96 -5.01
C GLY A 446 2.59 -8.87 -5.31
N VAL A 447 3.34 -9.92 -4.93
CA VAL A 447 4.78 -10.07 -5.18
C VAL A 447 5.06 -10.79 -6.49
#